data_92184395dc216d0a182f1b5f533d363e
#
_entry.id   92184395dc216d0a182f1b5f533d363e
#
_cell.length_a   1.000
_cell.length_b   1.000
_cell.length_c   1.000
_cell.angle_alpha   90.00
_cell.angle_beta   90.00
_cell.angle_gamma   90.00
#
_symmetry.space_group_name_H-M   'P 1'
#
loop_
_entity.id
_entity.type
_entity.pdbx_description
1 polymer ?
#
loop_
_entity_poly.entity_id
_entity_poly.type
_entity_poly.pdbx_seq_one_letter_code
_entity_poly.pdbx_strand_id
1 'polypeptide(L)'
;MLTLRHIFPLALLVAGSFTLAAQQSWTLQQCIDHAVAHSITVEEARLRLAGSEQQLATAQHSYLPSLSASASQSVSLGRSADKTGVIGDQSSSSTSFGANLSWDVFSGMARPKATEIARLNLDAATAGLSYAKEQIGLQVAEGYYNLLFRQELIHVADEQLKLTRETLTKTAALVQAGKWSRDKLAEVEAQLAKDSVNYLRACSDTELARHQLALIIELPDYTELQITLPDVKSLSATPAPELALADDALLEQARTMRPEMEQARLQLQVAERQIGLEQTGYIPKVSFGAGYNTGYYYILNKELRQYNQPFGDQMRNNGRYFVGLSLSVPIFDAMRTADNVAQARLRYSDQQIALRKVDKELTQQLYTAQINARAAYSQIAAVERATESAETALHYAQISYEAGRASSYELAEAQNRHFVAQSEELRARYDYLYRVLVLHSYISPAEDTK
;
A
#
# COMPACT_ATOMS: atom_id res chain seq x y z
N MET A 1 -73.90 -9.29 -12.97
CA MET A 1 -73.75 -8.72 -14.30
C MET A 1 -72.26 -8.54 -14.54
N LEU A 2 -71.64 -9.57 -15.10
CA LEU A 2 -71.14 -9.69 -16.50
C LEU A 2 -70.51 -8.41 -17.05
N THR A 3 -69.17 -8.42 -17.24
CA THR A 3 -68.58 -8.60 -18.57
C THR A 3 -67.07 -8.88 -18.48
N LEU A 4 -66.74 -10.03 -19.05
CA LEU A 4 -65.40 -10.43 -19.55
C LEU A 4 -64.87 -9.47 -20.56
N ARG A 5 -63.52 -9.13 -20.55
CA ARG A 5 -62.84 -8.81 -21.80
C ARG A 5 -61.30 -8.96 -21.71
N HIS A 6 -60.82 -9.95 -22.41
CA HIS A 6 -59.60 -10.08 -23.21
C HIS A 6 -58.22 -10.10 -22.50
N ILE A 7 -57.77 -11.32 -22.31
CA ILE A 7 -56.39 -11.75 -22.19
C ILE A 7 -55.71 -11.59 -23.55
N PHE A 8 -54.64 -10.74 -23.64
CA PHE A 8 -53.65 -10.80 -24.71
C PHE A 8 -52.31 -11.15 -24.07
N PRO A 9 -51.65 -12.26 -24.44
CA PRO A 9 -50.32 -12.55 -24.02
C PRO A 9 -49.34 -11.71 -24.86
N LEU A 10 -48.72 -10.68 -24.26
CA LEU A 10 -47.58 -9.97 -24.86
C LEU A 10 -46.34 -10.85 -24.62
N ALA A 11 -45.97 -11.61 -25.66
CA ALA A 11 -44.70 -12.34 -25.69
C ALA A 11 -43.59 -11.29 -25.77
N LEU A 12 -42.96 -11.01 -24.61
CA LEU A 12 -41.74 -10.22 -24.51
C LEU A 12 -40.59 -11.06 -25.05
N LEU A 13 -40.20 -10.83 -26.30
CA LEU A 13 -38.95 -11.28 -26.91
C LEU A 13 -37.80 -10.60 -26.10
N VAL A 14 -37.26 -11.30 -25.11
CA VAL A 14 -35.98 -10.97 -24.51
C VAL A 14 -34.92 -11.32 -25.55
N ALA A 15 -34.64 -10.37 -26.43
CA ALA A 15 -33.42 -10.34 -27.22
C ALA A 15 -32.29 -10.17 -26.21
N GLY A 16 -31.74 -11.28 -25.76
CA GLY A 16 -30.47 -11.31 -25.00
C GLY A 16 -29.39 -10.74 -25.91
N SER A 17 -29.10 -9.47 -25.73
CA SER A 17 -27.89 -8.85 -26.26
C SER A 17 -26.73 -9.55 -25.55
N PHE A 18 -26.24 -10.67 -26.11
CA PHE A 18 -24.88 -11.11 -25.86
C PHE A 18 -23.98 -10.01 -26.40
N THR A 19 -23.69 -9.01 -25.59
CA THR A 19 -22.49 -8.21 -25.79
C THR A 19 -21.34 -9.22 -25.75
N LEU A 20 -20.80 -9.55 -26.94
CA LEU A 20 -19.44 -10.02 -27.01
C LEU A 20 -18.64 -8.95 -26.27
N ALA A 21 -18.28 -9.20 -25.03
CA ALA A 21 -17.23 -8.48 -24.34
C ALA A 21 -16.00 -8.69 -25.23
N ALA A 22 -15.69 -7.72 -26.08
CA ALA A 22 -14.39 -7.65 -26.70
C ALA A 22 -13.41 -7.79 -25.53
N GLN A 23 -12.62 -8.85 -25.54
CA GLN A 23 -11.62 -9.12 -24.51
C GLN A 23 -10.73 -7.87 -24.46
N GLN A 24 -10.98 -7.02 -23.48
CA GLN A 24 -10.35 -5.71 -23.38
C GLN A 24 -8.93 -5.96 -22.90
N SER A 25 -7.96 -5.74 -23.78
CA SER A 25 -6.54 -5.86 -23.39
C SER A 25 -6.21 -4.82 -22.33
N TRP A 26 -5.61 -5.27 -21.24
CA TRP A 26 -5.20 -4.40 -20.13
C TRP A 26 -3.96 -3.60 -20.51
N THR A 27 -4.05 -2.30 -20.36
CA THR A 27 -2.90 -1.39 -20.45
C THR A 27 -2.20 -1.30 -19.08
N LEU A 28 -0.94 -0.85 -19.06
CA LEU A 28 -0.21 -0.62 -17.80
C LEU A 28 -1.01 0.30 -16.86
N GLN A 29 -1.57 1.40 -17.39
CA GLN A 29 -2.35 2.36 -16.60
C GLN A 29 -3.60 1.71 -15.98
N GLN A 30 -4.33 0.92 -16.75
CA GLN A 30 -5.51 0.19 -16.24
C GLN A 30 -5.13 -0.81 -15.13
N CYS A 31 -3.99 -1.49 -15.26
CA CYS A 31 -3.47 -2.36 -14.21
C CYS A 31 -3.12 -1.57 -12.94
N ILE A 32 -2.47 -0.40 -13.08
CA ILE A 32 -2.13 0.49 -11.96
C ILE A 32 -3.40 1.01 -11.28
N ASP A 33 -4.36 1.53 -12.05
CA ASP A 33 -5.61 2.07 -11.52
C ASP A 33 -6.41 1.00 -10.77
N HIS A 34 -6.47 -0.21 -11.31
CA HIS A 34 -7.13 -1.35 -10.66
C HIS A 34 -6.42 -1.72 -9.35
N ALA A 35 -5.09 -1.82 -9.36
CA ALA A 35 -4.32 -2.12 -8.16
C ALA A 35 -4.48 -1.03 -7.09
N VAL A 36 -4.44 0.25 -7.44
CA VAL A 36 -4.66 1.36 -6.50
C VAL A 36 -6.07 1.34 -5.92
N ALA A 37 -7.07 0.84 -6.67
CA ALA A 37 -8.44 0.70 -6.18
C ALA A 37 -8.61 -0.45 -5.19
N HIS A 38 -7.96 -1.60 -5.42
CA HIS A 38 -8.24 -2.86 -4.74
C HIS A 38 -7.10 -3.40 -3.87
N SER A 39 -5.87 -2.87 -3.98
CA SER A 39 -4.72 -3.39 -3.21
C SER A 39 -4.92 -3.25 -1.70
N ILE A 40 -4.67 -4.31 -0.97
CA ILE A 40 -4.66 -4.37 0.50
C ILE A 40 -3.71 -3.32 1.09
N THR A 41 -2.54 -3.11 0.50
CA THR A 41 -1.57 -2.10 0.97
C THR A 41 -2.13 -0.68 0.89
N VAL A 42 -2.84 -0.35 -0.19
CA VAL A 42 -3.49 0.97 -0.34
C VAL A 42 -4.70 1.09 0.59
N GLU A 43 -5.45 0.01 0.80
CA GLU A 43 -6.56 -0.03 1.76
C GLU A 43 -6.06 0.21 3.19
N GLU A 44 -4.98 -0.43 3.61
CA GLU A 44 -4.34 -0.15 4.91
C GLU A 44 -3.93 1.32 5.05
N ALA A 45 -3.36 1.92 3.99
CA ALA A 45 -2.99 3.33 4.01
C ALA A 45 -4.23 4.25 4.09
N ARG A 46 -5.34 3.92 3.42
CA ARG A 46 -6.64 4.62 3.54
C ARG A 46 -7.22 4.51 4.95
N LEU A 47 -7.12 3.34 5.59
CA LEU A 47 -7.58 3.15 6.96
C LEU A 47 -6.73 3.96 7.95
N ARG A 48 -5.41 4.07 7.75
CA ARG A 48 -4.54 4.94 8.55
C ARG A 48 -4.91 6.42 8.37
N LEU A 49 -5.22 6.85 7.15
CA LEU A 49 -5.71 8.20 6.86
C LEU A 49 -7.02 8.47 7.61
N ALA A 50 -8.03 7.59 7.47
CA ALA A 50 -9.31 7.70 8.18
C ALA A 50 -9.13 7.71 9.70
N GLY A 51 -8.18 6.92 10.22
CA GLY A 51 -7.80 6.93 11.64
C GLY A 51 -7.25 8.30 12.08
N SER A 52 -6.44 8.95 11.23
CA SER A 52 -5.89 10.28 11.50
C SER A 52 -6.96 11.38 11.40
N GLU A 53 -7.92 11.26 10.48
CA GLU A 53 -9.11 12.13 10.41
C GLU A 53 -9.94 12.04 11.70
N GLN A 54 -10.17 10.83 12.20
CA GLN A 54 -10.88 10.61 13.46
C GLN A 54 -10.11 11.17 14.67
N GLN A 55 -8.78 11.07 14.66
CA GLN A 55 -7.94 11.68 15.72
C GLN A 55 -8.05 13.21 15.71
N LEU A 56 -8.05 13.84 14.52
CA LEU A 56 -8.29 15.28 14.39
C LEU A 56 -9.68 15.67 14.89
N ALA A 57 -10.73 14.94 14.51
CA ALA A 57 -12.07 15.14 15.00
C ALA A 57 -12.13 15.01 16.55
N THR A 58 -11.47 14.00 17.11
CA THR A 58 -11.36 13.80 18.57
C THR A 58 -10.67 14.98 19.25
N ALA A 59 -9.58 15.50 18.68
CA ALA A 59 -8.89 16.68 19.19
C ALA A 59 -9.80 17.92 19.15
N GLN A 60 -10.61 18.10 18.11
CA GLN A 60 -11.61 19.17 18.01
C GLN A 60 -12.76 18.98 19.01
N HIS A 61 -13.26 17.74 19.19
CA HIS A 61 -14.30 17.44 20.15
C HIS A 61 -13.86 17.66 21.61
N SER A 62 -12.55 17.67 21.89
CA SER A 62 -12.01 17.95 23.22
C SER A 62 -12.39 19.34 23.75
N TYR A 63 -12.85 20.26 22.90
CA TYR A 63 -13.37 21.56 23.31
C TYR A 63 -14.80 21.51 23.88
N LEU A 64 -15.54 20.42 23.67
CA LEU A 64 -16.90 20.27 24.13
C LEU A 64 -16.94 19.85 25.60
N PRO A 65 -18.00 20.27 26.36
CA PRO A 65 -18.22 19.75 27.70
C PRO A 65 -18.63 18.27 27.67
N SER A 66 -18.28 17.54 28.72
CA SER A 66 -18.76 16.18 28.95
C SER A 66 -19.90 16.17 29.97
N LEU A 67 -20.95 15.40 29.70
CA LEU A 67 -22.05 15.14 30.62
C LEU A 67 -22.08 13.66 30.94
N SER A 68 -22.03 13.33 32.23
CA SER A 68 -22.10 11.96 32.72
C SER A 68 -23.20 11.80 33.74
N ALA A 69 -23.85 10.65 33.73
CA ALA A 69 -24.76 10.24 34.79
C ALA A 69 -24.21 9.00 35.50
N SER A 70 -24.35 8.93 36.80
CA SER A 70 -23.89 7.82 37.62
C SER A 70 -24.95 7.38 38.62
N ALA A 71 -25.02 6.10 38.89
CA ALA A 71 -25.77 5.52 39.97
C ALA A 71 -24.86 4.56 40.72
N SER A 72 -24.83 4.64 42.03
CA SER A 72 -24.06 3.73 42.87
C SER A 72 -24.85 3.23 44.05
N GLN A 73 -24.65 1.97 44.39
CA GLN A 73 -25.20 1.32 45.58
C GLN A 73 -24.02 0.83 46.43
N SER A 74 -24.02 1.20 47.68
CA SER A 74 -23.07 0.69 48.66
C SER A 74 -23.77 0.18 49.92
N VAL A 75 -23.28 -0.88 50.48
CA VAL A 75 -23.69 -1.42 51.76
C VAL A 75 -22.47 -1.42 52.69
N SER A 76 -22.55 -0.71 53.78
CA SER A 76 -21.53 -0.68 54.81
C SER A 76 -22.05 -1.46 56.02
N LEU A 77 -21.28 -2.47 56.46
CA LEU A 77 -21.61 -3.32 57.59
C LEU A 77 -20.52 -3.18 58.65
N GLY A 78 -20.90 -2.92 59.91
CA GLY A 78 -19.93 -2.86 60.97
C GLY A 78 -20.24 -1.79 62.03
N ARG A 79 -19.27 -1.70 62.98
CA ARG A 79 -19.37 -0.73 64.08
C ARG A 79 -18.43 0.44 63.81
N SER A 80 -18.91 1.65 64.06
CA SER A 80 -18.07 2.86 64.03
C SER A 80 -18.52 3.81 65.16
N ALA A 81 -17.66 4.77 65.46
CA ALA A 81 -18.04 5.84 66.40
C ALA A 81 -19.04 6.79 65.74
N ASP A 82 -20.10 7.17 66.46
CA ASP A 82 -21.00 8.24 66.10
C ASP A 82 -20.37 9.63 66.36
N LYS A 83 -21.12 10.71 66.11
CA LYS A 83 -20.65 12.10 66.33
C LYS A 83 -20.32 12.41 67.77
N THR A 84 -20.79 11.59 68.71
CA THR A 84 -20.53 11.74 70.17
C THR A 84 -19.38 10.84 70.65
N GLY A 85 -18.76 10.07 69.75
CA GLY A 85 -17.68 9.15 70.09
C GLY A 85 -18.14 7.77 70.57
N VAL A 86 -19.45 7.52 70.60
CA VAL A 86 -20.02 6.22 71.05
C VAL A 86 -19.90 5.20 69.90
N ILE A 87 -19.23 4.08 70.16
CA ILE A 87 -19.11 3.00 69.18
C ILE A 87 -20.36 2.15 69.15
N GLY A 88 -21.08 2.20 68.05
CA GLY A 88 -22.32 1.44 67.81
C GLY A 88 -22.31 0.76 66.43
N ASP A 89 -23.35 -0.06 66.17
CA ASP A 89 -23.61 -0.62 64.86
C ASP A 89 -24.10 0.49 63.91
N GLN A 90 -23.24 0.81 62.89
CA GLN A 90 -23.51 1.84 61.88
C GLN A 90 -23.83 1.22 60.51
N SER A 91 -24.27 -0.05 60.50
CA SER A 91 -24.62 -0.75 59.28
C SER A 91 -25.68 0.01 58.46
N SER A 92 -25.39 0.32 57.21
CA SER A 92 -26.21 1.12 56.33
C SER A 92 -26.12 0.71 54.88
N SER A 93 -27.16 1.06 54.13
CA SER A 93 -27.20 0.94 52.67
C SER A 93 -27.42 2.33 52.10
N SER A 94 -26.61 2.73 51.13
CA SER A 94 -26.73 4.01 50.44
C SER A 94 -26.81 3.82 48.94
N THR A 95 -27.77 4.50 48.34
CA THR A 95 -27.92 4.60 46.88
C THR A 95 -27.73 6.06 46.49
N SER A 96 -26.83 6.35 45.57
CA SER A 96 -26.62 7.72 45.10
C SER A 96 -26.82 7.78 43.58
N PHE A 97 -27.41 8.87 43.14
CA PHE A 97 -27.59 9.22 41.73
C PHE A 97 -26.96 10.58 41.48
N GLY A 98 -26.24 10.71 40.37
CA GLY A 98 -25.63 11.97 40.00
C GLY A 98 -25.65 12.22 38.52
N ALA A 99 -25.78 13.46 38.10
CA ALA A 99 -25.52 13.94 36.77
C ALA A 99 -24.49 15.08 36.84
N ASN A 100 -23.37 14.94 36.16
CA ASN A 100 -22.25 15.87 36.27
C ASN A 100 -21.82 16.36 34.90
N LEU A 101 -21.77 17.67 34.72
CA LEU A 101 -21.16 18.34 33.57
C LEU A 101 -19.73 18.74 33.95
N SER A 102 -18.79 18.39 33.12
CA SER A 102 -17.38 18.82 33.24
C SER A 102 -16.93 19.46 31.94
N TRP A 103 -16.31 20.62 32.05
CA TRP A 103 -15.77 21.34 30.91
C TRP A 103 -14.46 22.03 31.28
N ASP A 104 -13.42 21.70 30.57
CA ASP A 104 -12.17 22.43 30.71
C ASP A 104 -12.27 23.73 29.90
N VAL A 105 -12.48 24.82 30.52
CA VAL A 105 -12.59 26.16 29.89
C VAL A 105 -11.23 26.58 29.32
N PHE A 106 -10.16 26.35 30.07
CA PHE A 106 -8.80 26.64 29.68
C PHE A 106 -7.87 25.51 30.10
N SER A 107 -7.24 24.88 29.12
CA SER A 107 -6.34 23.70 29.28
C SER A 107 -4.85 24.06 29.25
N GLY A 108 -4.46 25.32 29.53
CA GLY A 108 -3.06 25.73 29.44
C GLY A 108 -2.50 25.69 28.00
N MET A 109 -3.33 25.97 27.00
CA MET A 109 -2.96 25.88 25.55
C MET A 109 -2.71 24.44 25.04
N ALA A 110 -3.01 23.40 25.83
CA ALA A 110 -2.80 22.02 25.38
C ALA A 110 -3.71 21.63 24.21
N ARG A 111 -4.98 22.03 24.21
CA ARG A 111 -5.95 21.69 23.14
C ARG A 111 -5.55 22.25 21.76
N PRO A 112 -5.28 23.56 21.59
CA PRO A 112 -4.88 24.06 20.27
C PRO A 112 -3.59 23.38 19.76
N LYS A 113 -2.61 23.10 20.65
CA LYS A 113 -1.38 22.39 20.27
C LYS A 113 -1.67 20.93 19.89
N ALA A 114 -2.53 20.24 20.64
CA ALA A 114 -2.94 18.88 20.30
C ALA A 114 -3.69 18.82 18.95
N THR A 115 -4.55 19.80 18.69
CA THR A 115 -5.27 19.92 17.41
C THR A 115 -4.31 20.18 16.25
N GLU A 116 -3.30 21.02 16.42
CA GLU A 116 -2.25 21.27 15.43
C GLU A 116 -1.46 20.00 15.13
N ILE A 117 -1.06 19.25 16.16
CA ILE A 117 -0.35 17.96 16.01
C ILE A 117 -1.26 16.96 15.28
N ALA A 118 -2.54 16.87 15.61
CA ALA A 118 -3.46 15.98 14.94
C ALA A 118 -3.63 16.34 13.44
N ARG A 119 -3.60 17.64 13.09
CA ARG A 119 -3.63 18.08 11.70
C ARG A 119 -2.35 17.67 10.95
N LEU A 120 -1.18 17.88 11.53
CA LEU A 120 0.10 17.46 10.93
C LEU A 120 0.18 15.92 10.75
N ASN A 121 -0.39 15.17 11.68
CA ASN A 121 -0.51 13.71 11.54
C ASN A 121 -1.44 13.30 10.38
N LEU A 122 -2.53 14.04 10.17
CA LEU A 122 -3.41 13.84 9.02
C LEU A 122 -2.67 14.12 7.71
N ASP A 123 -1.94 15.23 7.63
CA ASP A 123 -1.14 15.58 6.45
C ASP A 123 -0.06 14.51 6.19
N ALA A 124 0.62 14.02 7.24
CA ALA A 124 1.59 12.94 7.14
C ALA A 124 0.96 11.61 6.66
N ALA A 125 -0.26 11.29 7.12
CA ALA A 125 -0.99 10.11 6.65
C ALA A 125 -1.43 10.24 5.19
N THR A 126 -1.78 11.46 4.74
CA THR A 126 -2.08 11.75 3.33
C THR A 126 -0.86 11.52 2.44
N ALA A 127 0.31 12.03 2.83
CA ALA A 127 1.57 11.76 2.13
C ALA A 127 1.90 10.25 2.13
N GLY A 128 1.64 9.56 3.24
CA GLY A 128 1.80 8.11 3.34
C GLY A 128 0.89 7.30 2.40
N LEU A 129 -0.35 7.76 2.18
CA LEU A 129 -1.26 7.16 1.20
C LEU A 129 -0.73 7.37 -0.24
N SER A 130 -0.22 8.56 -0.56
CA SER A 130 0.38 8.84 -1.87
C SER A 130 1.60 7.94 -2.13
N TYR A 131 2.45 7.76 -1.13
CA TYR A 131 3.59 6.85 -1.19
C TYR A 131 3.16 5.39 -1.43
N ALA A 132 2.13 4.91 -0.71
CA ALA A 132 1.61 3.54 -0.90
C ALA A 132 1.05 3.31 -2.31
N LYS A 133 0.33 4.30 -2.87
CA LYS A 133 -0.17 4.23 -4.26
C LYS A 133 0.98 4.15 -5.27
N GLU A 134 2.02 4.91 -5.07
CA GLU A 134 3.19 4.89 -5.96
C GLU A 134 3.95 3.58 -5.88
N GLN A 135 4.17 3.06 -4.67
CA GLN A 135 4.84 1.78 -4.49
C GLN A 135 4.10 0.62 -5.18
N ILE A 136 2.77 0.56 -5.06
CA ILE A 136 1.99 -0.46 -5.77
C ILE A 136 2.06 -0.25 -7.29
N GLY A 137 2.05 1.01 -7.76
CA GLY A 137 2.21 1.33 -9.18
C GLY A 137 3.52 0.80 -9.76
N LEU A 138 4.64 0.96 -9.03
CA LEU A 138 5.94 0.43 -9.45
C LEU A 138 5.98 -1.11 -9.44
N GLN A 139 5.35 -1.77 -8.46
CA GLN A 139 5.24 -3.23 -8.43
C GLN A 139 4.41 -3.77 -9.60
N VAL A 140 3.30 -3.09 -9.92
CA VAL A 140 2.48 -3.43 -11.10
C VAL A 140 3.29 -3.26 -12.38
N ALA A 141 4.04 -2.18 -12.52
CA ALA A 141 4.86 -1.94 -13.70
C ALA A 141 5.94 -3.01 -13.88
N GLU A 142 6.60 -3.43 -12.80
CA GLU A 142 7.59 -4.52 -12.83
C GLU A 142 6.95 -5.83 -13.33
N GLY A 143 5.81 -6.21 -12.74
CA GLY A 143 5.06 -7.40 -13.16
C GLY A 143 4.56 -7.32 -14.59
N TYR A 144 4.09 -6.13 -15.02
CA TYR A 144 3.59 -5.89 -16.37
C TYR A 144 4.69 -6.02 -17.43
N TYR A 145 5.83 -5.37 -17.25
CA TYR A 145 6.97 -5.49 -18.19
C TYR A 145 7.57 -6.90 -18.20
N ASN A 146 7.60 -7.58 -17.05
CA ASN A 146 8.01 -8.98 -17.00
C ASN A 146 7.04 -9.88 -17.79
N LEU A 147 5.73 -9.67 -17.69
CA LEU A 147 4.74 -10.43 -18.44
C LEU A 147 4.86 -10.17 -19.95
N LEU A 148 5.07 -8.91 -20.37
CA LEU A 148 5.31 -8.56 -21.78
C LEU A 148 6.54 -9.30 -22.33
N PHE A 149 7.66 -9.24 -21.61
CA PHE A 149 8.88 -9.98 -21.98
C PHE A 149 8.63 -11.48 -22.15
N ARG A 150 7.91 -12.10 -21.18
CA ARG A 150 7.60 -13.53 -21.24
C ARG A 150 6.70 -13.90 -22.41
N GLN A 151 5.72 -13.06 -22.74
CA GLN A 151 4.85 -13.28 -23.90
C GLN A 151 5.64 -13.23 -25.23
N GLU A 152 6.53 -12.25 -25.40
CA GLU A 152 7.38 -12.21 -26.60
C GLU A 152 8.36 -13.37 -26.68
N LEU A 153 8.85 -13.85 -25.54
CA LEU A 153 9.74 -15.02 -25.51
C LEU A 153 9.07 -16.29 -26.02
N ILE A 154 7.73 -16.44 -25.87
CA ILE A 154 6.98 -17.53 -26.50
C ILE A 154 7.12 -17.47 -28.03
N HIS A 155 7.01 -16.28 -28.63
CA HIS A 155 7.16 -16.12 -30.09
C HIS A 155 8.56 -16.51 -30.57
N VAL A 156 9.61 -16.07 -29.86
CA VAL A 156 11.00 -16.45 -30.17
C VAL A 156 11.20 -17.95 -30.04
N ALA A 157 10.65 -18.58 -29.00
CA ALA A 157 10.75 -20.02 -28.82
C ALA A 157 9.94 -20.82 -29.87
N ASP A 158 8.79 -20.31 -30.32
CA ASP A 158 7.96 -20.92 -31.36
C ASP A 158 8.65 -20.82 -32.74
N GLU A 159 9.25 -19.69 -33.07
CA GLU A 159 10.03 -19.51 -34.29
C GLU A 159 11.23 -20.48 -34.34
N GLN A 160 11.95 -20.61 -33.23
CA GLN A 160 13.05 -21.58 -33.10
C GLN A 160 12.53 -23.03 -33.29
N LEU A 161 11.43 -23.38 -32.68
CA LEU A 161 10.82 -24.70 -32.80
C LEU A 161 10.36 -24.99 -34.25
N LYS A 162 9.76 -24.02 -34.93
CA LYS A 162 9.39 -24.14 -36.37
C LYS A 162 10.61 -24.38 -37.25
N LEU A 163 11.68 -23.59 -37.04
CA LEU A 163 12.92 -23.72 -37.79
C LEU A 163 13.53 -25.14 -37.64
N THR A 164 13.53 -25.67 -36.42
CA THR A 164 14.04 -27.02 -36.16
C THR A 164 13.14 -28.11 -36.75
N ARG A 165 11.78 -27.93 -36.76
CA ARG A 165 10.86 -28.83 -37.47
C ARG A 165 11.09 -28.86 -38.98
N GLU A 166 11.33 -27.72 -39.60
CA GLU A 166 11.69 -27.65 -41.02
C GLU A 166 13.02 -28.38 -41.33
N THR A 167 14.02 -28.16 -40.44
CA THR A 167 15.31 -28.86 -40.54
C THR A 167 15.14 -30.36 -40.40
N LEU A 168 14.29 -30.83 -39.46
CA LEU A 168 13.99 -32.26 -39.32
C LEU A 168 13.35 -32.84 -40.57
N THR A 169 12.37 -32.16 -41.15
CA THR A 169 11.67 -32.60 -42.36
C THR A 169 12.64 -32.77 -43.54
N LYS A 170 13.50 -31.77 -43.74
CA LYS A 170 14.56 -31.82 -44.79
C LYS A 170 15.56 -32.94 -44.52
N THR A 171 16.03 -33.10 -43.30
CA THR A 171 16.99 -34.13 -42.90
C THR A 171 16.41 -35.52 -43.08
N ALA A 172 15.16 -35.76 -42.64
CA ALA A 172 14.47 -37.04 -42.81
C ALA A 172 14.37 -37.47 -44.30
N ALA A 173 13.99 -36.52 -45.18
CA ALA A 173 13.91 -36.76 -46.61
C ALA A 173 15.27 -37.14 -47.22
N LEU A 174 16.38 -36.50 -46.80
CA LEU A 174 17.73 -36.80 -47.28
C LEU A 174 18.25 -38.14 -46.76
N VAL A 175 17.90 -38.54 -45.54
CA VAL A 175 18.22 -39.85 -44.99
C VAL A 175 17.42 -40.93 -45.69
N GLN A 176 16.15 -40.73 -45.98
CA GLN A 176 15.31 -41.65 -46.73
C GLN A 176 15.84 -41.85 -48.17
N ALA A 177 16.34 -40.80 -48.78
CA ALA A 177 17.00 -40.86 -50.11
C ALA A 177 18.40 -41.47 -50.06
N GLY A 178 18.91 -41.92 -48.92
CA GLY A 178 20.22 -42.51 -48.73
C GLY A 178 21.39 -41.52 -48.84
N LYS A 179 21.13 -40.20 -48.87
CA LYS A 179 22.16 -39.16 -49.00
C LYS A 179 22.83 -38.80 -47.69
N TRP A 180 22.10 -38.97 -46.56
CA TRP A 180 22.58 -38.66 -45.22
C TRP A 180 22.44 -39.84 -44.28
N SER A 181 23.23 -39.84 -43.20
CA SER A 181 23.26 -40.91 -42.21
C SER A 181 22.11 -40.76 -41.16
N ARG A 182 21.79 -41.86 -40.50
CA ARG A 182 20.74 -41.89 -39.46
C ARG A 182 21.14 -41.13 -38.18
N ASP A 183 22.42 -41.03 -37.89
CA ASP A 183 22.97 -40.26 -36.77
C ASP A 183 22.61 -38.77 -36.88
N LYS A 184 22.75 -38.17 -38.08
CA LYS A 184 22.30 -36.80 -38.34
C LYS A 184 20.81 -36.59 -38.05
N LEU A 185 19.97 -37.58 -38.41
CA LEU A 185 18.53 -37.52 -38.09
C LEU A 185 18.30 -37.54 -36.58
N ALA A 186 18.96 -38.45 -35.84
CA ALA A 186 18.85 -38.56 -34.41
C ALA A 186 19.30 -37.28 -33.66
N GLU A 187 20.35 -36.59 -34.15
CA GLU A 187 20.81 -35.31 -33.60
C GLU A 187 19.75 -34.22 -33.76
N VAL A 188 19.11 -34.11 -34.93
CA VAL A 188 18.04 -33.12 -35.18
C VAL A 188 16.78 -33.46 -34.39
N GLU A 189 16.44 -34.75 -34.22
CA GLU A 189 15.33 -35.18 -33.33
C GLU A 189 15.60 -34.79 -31.88
N ALA A 190 16.84 -34.95 -31.39
CA ALA A 190 17.22 -34.53 -30.06
C ALA A 190 17.13 -33.00 -29.90
N GLN A 191 17.56 -32.21 -30.92
CA GLN A 191 17.42 -30.75 -30.92
C GLN A 191 15.94 -30.36 -30.91
N LEU A 192 15.06 -31.00 -31.67
CA LEU A 192 13.62 -30.75 -31.68
C LEU A 192 13.00 -30.99 -30.29
N ALA A 193 13.39 -32.07 -29.62
CA ALA A 193 12.94 -32.35 -28.26
C ALA A 193 13.35 -31.24 -27.29
N LYS A 194 14.60 -30.75 -27.38
CA LYS A 194 15.11 -29.63 -26.57
C LYS A 194 14.34 -28.34 -26.83
N ASP A 195 14.10 -27.99 -28.10
CA ASP A 195 13.38 -26.76 -28.47
C ASP A 195 11.89 -26.86 -28.05
N SER A 196 11.30 -28.06 -28.13
CA SER A 196 9.93 -28.29 -27.58
C SER A 196 9.87 -28.05 -26.09
N VAL A 197 10.88 -28.49 -25.32
CA VAL A 197 10.95 -28.21 -23.86
C VAL A 197 11.12 -26.70 -23.61
N ASN A 198 11.92 -26.00 -24.39
CA ASN A 198 12.10 -24.56 -24.27
C ASN A 198 10.80 -23.80 -24.53
N TYR A 199 10.04 -24.17 -25.56
CA TYR A 199 8.72 -23.60 -25.87
C TYR A 199 7.73 -23.84 -24.75
N LEU A 200 7.60 -25.07 -24.24
CA LEU A 200 6.71 -25.41 -23.13
C LEU A 200 7.07 -24.64 -21.85
N ARG A 201 8.38 -24.47 -21.60
CA ARG A 201 8.84 -23.69 -20.47
C ARG A 201 8.46 -22.21 -20.62
N ALA A 202 8.65 -21.63 -21.83
CA ALA A 202 8.24 -20.24 -22.09
C ALA A 202 6.74 -20.03 -21.87
N CYS A 203 5.89 -21.00 -22.29
CA CYS A 203 4.45 -20.98 -22.02
C CYS A 203 4.15 -21.01 -20.52
N SER A 204 4.77 -21.94 -19.77
CA SER A 204 4.55 -22.09 -18.33
C SER A 204 5.04 -20.83 -17.55
N ASP A 205 6.20 -20.27 -17.92
CA ASP A 205 6.75 -19.08 -17.30
C ASP A 205 5.84 -17.85 -17.54
N THR A 206 5.20 -17.78 -18.72
CA THR A 206 4.25 -16.72 -19.05
C THR A 206 2.97 -16.85 -18.23
N GLU A 207 2.41 -18.07 -18.07
CA GLU A 207 1.25 -18.27 -17.20
C GLU A 207 1.57 -17.93 -15.76
N LEU A 208 2.77 -18.27 -15.28
CA LEU A 208 3.21 -17.91 -13.93
C LEU A 208 3.31 -16.37 -13.77
N ALA A 209 3.91 -15.69 -14.75
CA ALA A 209 4.02 -14.21 -14.72
C ALA A 209 2.66 -13.54 -14.78
N ARG A 210 1.71 -14.07 -15.57
CA ARG A 210 0.32 -13.61 -15.63
C ARG A 210 -0.37 -13.75 -14.27
N HIS A 211 -0.25 -14.92 -13.64
CA HIS A 211 -0.79 -15.14 -12.31
C HIS A 211 -0.16 -14.22 -11.25
N GLN A 212 1.15 -13.99 -11.31
CA GLN A 212 1.84 -13.06 -10.39
C GLN A 212 1.34 -11.63 -10.54
N LEU A 213 1.19 -11.14 -11.78
CA LEU A 213 0.64 -9.80 -12.01
C LEU A 213 -0.81 -9.71 -11.55
N ALA A 214 -1.65 -10.72 -11.83
CA ALA A 214 -3.03 -10.76 -11.38
C ALA A 214 -3.14 -10.70 -9.85
N LEU A 215 -2.25 -11.36 -9.11
CA LEU A 215 -2.18 -11.26 -7.65
C LEU A 215 -1.80 -9.86 -7.17
N ILE A 216 -0.85 -9.19 -7.84
CA ILE A 216 -0.45 -7.82 -7.47
C ILE A 216 -1.60 -6.84 -7.67
N ILE A 217 -2.40 -7.02 -8.72
CA ILE A 217 -3.56 -6.15 -9.00
C ILE A 217 -4.85 -6.63 -8.33
N GLU A 218 -4.81 -7.68 -7.50
CA GLU A 218 -5.97 -8.28 -6.83
C GLU A 218 -7.07 -8.72 -7.79
N LEU A 219 -6.71 -9.24 -8.96
CA LEU A 219 -7.66 -9.77 -9.93
C LEU A 219 -8.01 -11.22 -9.59
N PRO A 220 -9.31 -11.56 -9.36
CA PRO A 220 -9.70 -12.90 -8.92
C PRO A 220 -9.44 -14.00 -9.94
N ASP A 221 -9.59 -13.68 -11.23
CA ASP A 221 -9.33 -14.60 -12.35
C ASP A 221 -8.20 -14.08 -13.23
N TYR A 222 -7.03 -14.69 -13.10
CA TYR A 222 -5.84 -14.32 -13.88
C TYR A 222 -6.01 -14.58 -15.38
N THR A 223 -6.97 -15.41 -15.80
CA THR A 223 -7.22 -15.71 -17.22
C THR A 223 -7.84 -14.54 -17.96
N GLU A 224 -8.48 -13.61 -17.25
CA GLU A 224 -9.03 -12.38 -17.80
C GLU A 224 -7.92 -11.35 -18.14
N LEU A 225 -6.71 -11.54 -17.57
CA LEU A 225 -5.60 -10.62 -17.78
C LEU A 225 -4.91 -10.89 -19.12
N GLN A 226 -5.37 -10.19 -20.14
CA GLN A 226 -4.75 -10.17 -21.46
C GLN A 226 -4.11 -8.81 -21.71
N ILE A 227 -2.85 -8.82 -22.13
CA ILE A 227 -2.11 -7.60 -22.47
C ILE A 227 -1.67 -7.65 -23.93
N THR A 228 -1.66 -6.48 -24.58
CA THR A 228 -1.20 -6.37 -25.97
C THR A 228 0.29 -6.07 -25.98
N LEU A 229 1.02 -6.80 -26.82
CA LEU A 229 2.46 -6.58 -27.01
C LEU A 229 2.66 -5.25 -27.75
N PRO A 230 3.42 -4.30 -27.20
CA PRO A 230 3.79 -3.07 -27.85
C PRO A 230 4.96 -3.30 -28.81
N ASP A 231 5.20 -2.36 -29.73
CA ASP A 231 6.45 -2.34 -30.48
C ASP A 231 7.61 -1.86 -29.60
N VAL A 232 8.22 -2.81 -28.87
CA VAL A 232 9.31 -2.53 -27.92
C VAL A 232 10.54 -1.93 -28.59
N LYS A 233 10.79 -2.24 -29.87
CA LYS A 233 11.92 -1.67 -30.62
C LYS A 233 11.75 -0.17 -30.83
N SER A 234 10.58 0.26 -31.24
CA SER A 234 10.26 1.68 -31.40
C SER A 234 10.31 2.42 -30.05
N LEU A 235 9.72 1.86 -28.99
CA LEU A 235 9.67 2.49 -27.67
C LEU A 235 11.05 2.64 -27.01
N SER A 236 11.98 1.72 -27.29
CA SER A 236 13.34 1.74 -26.70
C SER A 236 14.41 2.38 -27.59
N ALA A 237 14.02 2.93 -28.77
CA ALA A 237 14.98 3.45 -29.76
C ALA A 237 15.66 4.77 -29.34
N THR A 238 14.99 5.60 -28.53
CA THR A 238 15.51 6.90 -28.10
C THR A 238 15.82 6.92 -26.61
N PRO A 239 16.91 7.63 -26.20
CA PRO A 239 17.18 7.78 -24.78
C PRO A 239 16.10 8.65 -24.11
N ALA A 240 15.69 8.27 -22.92
CA ALA A 240 14.77 9.08 -22.11
C ALA A 240 15.41 10.42 -21.74
N PRO A 241 14.67 11.54 -21.80
CA PRO A 241 15.19 12.87 -21.49
C PRO A 241 15.84 12.98 -20.11
N GLU A 242 15.32 12.23 -19.13
CA GLU A 242 15.80 12.20 -17.74
C GLU A 242 17.26 11.71 -17.63
N LEU A 243 17.71 10.90 -18.58
CA LEU A 243 19.11 10.42 -18.60
C LEU A 243 20.12 11.55 -18.88
N ALA A 244 19.68 12.66 -19.46
CA ALA A 244 20.51 13.83 -19.75
C ALA A 244 20.55 14.85 -18.61
N LEU A 245 19.69 14.72 -17.59
CA LEU A 245 19.66 15.65 -16.46
C LEU A 245 20.88 15.48 -15.55
N ALA A 246 21.36 16.60 -14.99
CA ALA A 246 22.42 16.58 -13.99
C ALA A 246 21.93 15.92 -12.68
N ASP A 247 22.80 15.16 -12.05
CA ASP A 247 22.50 14.37 -10.86
C ASP A 247 21.94 15.23 -9.70
N ASP A 248 22.52 16.42 -9.49
CA ASP A 248 22.09 17.35 -8.44
C ASP A 248 20.69 17.94 -8.73
N ALA A 249 20.35 18.21 -9.98
CA ALA A 249 19.03 18.74 -10.36
C ALA A 249 17.94 17.70 -10.14
N LEU A 250 18.20 16.44 -10.49
CA LEU A 250 17.32 15.31 -10.22
C LEU A 250 17.07 15.13 -8.72
N LEU A 251 18.12 15.22 -7.91
CA LEU A 251 18.03 15.04 -6.47
C LEU A 251 17.17 16.13 -5.81
N GLU A 252 17.36 17.39 -6.18
CA GLU A 252 16.57 18.49 -5.63
C GLU A 252 15.09 18.39 -6.05
N GLN A 253 14.83 17.97 -7.27
CA GLN A 253 13.47 17.72 -7.74
C GLN A 253 12.82 16.57 -6.95
N ALA A 254 13.51 15.44 -6.80
CA ALA A 254 13.06 14.30 -6.02
C ALA A 254 12.78 14.68 -4.55
N ARG A 255 13.70 15.41 -3.90
CA ARG A 255 13.50 15.90 -2.52
C ARG A 255 12.23 16.71 -2.32
N THR A 256 11.78 17.41 -3.38
CA THR A 256 10.61 18.28 -3.31
C THR A 256 9.32 17.52 -3.59
N MET A 257 9.36 16.54 -4.49
CA MET A 257 8.16 15.86 -5.02
C MET A 257 7.85 14.54 -4.31
N ARG A 258 8.86 13.90 -3.68
CA ARG A 258 8.67 12.57 -3.12
C ARG A 258 7.79 12.56 -1.85
N PRO A 259 6.70 11.75 -1.83
CA PRO A 259 5.80 11.68 -0.69
C PRO A 259 6.46 11.21 0.60
N GLU A 260 7.47 10.31 0.54
CA GLU A 260 8.20 9.85 1.71
C GLU A 260 9.03 10.96 2.36
N MET A 261 9.56 11.91 1.58
CA MET A 261 10.26 13.08 2.11
C MET A 261 9.29 14.04 2.80
N GLU A 262 8.13 14.27 2.19
CA GLU A 262 7.08 15.10 2.79
C GLU A 262 6.56 14.48 4.08
N GLN A 263 6.28 13.18 4.10
CA GLN A 263 5.88 12.47 5.31
C GLN A 263 6.92 12.61 6.43
N ALA A 264 8.21 12.42 6.11
CA ALA A 264 9.28 12.54 7.10
C ALA A 264 9.43 13.96 7.65
N ARG A 265 9.25 15.00 6.80
CA ARG A 265 9.24 16.42 7.22
C ARG A 265 8.06 16.71 8.16
N LEU A 266 6.87 16.23 7.83
CA LEU A 266 5.68 16.41 8.67
C LEU A 266 5.83 15.70 10.01
N GLN A 267 6.41 14.49 10.05
CA GLN A 267 6.70 13.78 11.29
C GLN A 267 7.72 14.54 12.16
N LEU A 268 8.71 15.17 11.57
CA LEU A 268 9.64 16.06 12.29
C LEU A 268 8.91 17.25 12.89
N GLN A 269 8.00 17.90 12.15
CA GLN A 269 7.17 18.99 12.67
C GLN A 269 6.27 18.52 13.82
N VAL A 270 5.65 17.34 13.72
CA VAL A 270 4.89 16.73 14.82
C VAL A 270 5.74 16.62 16.07
N ALA A 271 6.96 16.10 15.97
CA ALA A 271 7.85 15.95 17.12
C ALA A 271 8.29 17.32 17.70
N GLU A 272 8.47 18.33 16.86
CA GLU A 272 8.74 19.71 17.29
C GLU A 272 7.54 20.29 18.08
N ARG A 273 6.32 20.16 17.55
CA ARG A 273 5.10 20.64 18.22
C ARG A 273 4.82 19.90 19.51
N GLN A 274 5.21 18.63 19.60
CA GLN A 274 5.09 17.82 20.81
C GLN A 274 5.88 18.42 21.99
N ILE A 275 7.07 19.00 21.75
CA ILE A 275 7.82 19.72 22.79
C ILE A 275 6.96 20.84 23.39
N GLY A 276 6.32 21.62 22.52
CA GLY A 276 5.44 22.71 22.95
C GLY A 276 4.19 22.21 23.67
N LEU A 277 3.67 21.04 23.33
CA LEU A 277 2.54 20.42 24.02
C LEU A 277 2.96 20.01 25.45
N GLU A 278 4.10 19.34 25.63
CA GLU A 278 4.58 18.95 26.95
C GLU A 278 4.87 20.14 27.86
N GLN A 279 5.30 21.28 27.30
CA GLN A 279 5.49 22.52 28.06
C GLN A 279 4.20 23.08 28.64
N THR A 280 3.03 22.71 28.11
CA THR A 280 1.73 23.14 28.68
C THR A 280 1.48 22.60 30.08
N GLY A 281 2.23 21.59 30.51
CA GLY A 281 2.22 21.09 31.88
C GLY A 281 2.60 22.12 32.95
N TYR A 282 3.33 23.20 32.58
CA TYR A 282 3.66 24.30 33.47
C TYR A 282 2.56 25.37 33.57
N ILE A 283 1.56 25.34 32.68
CA ILE A 283 0.54 26.41 32.57
C ILE A 283 -0.66 26.03 33.41
N PRO A 284 -1.25 27.00 34.15
CA PRO A 284 -2.48 26.79 34.89
C PRO A 284 -3.65 26.31 34.01
N LYS A 285 -4.57 25.54 34.61
CA LYS A 285 -5.78 25.04 33.94
C LYS A 285 -7.03 25.55 34.70
N VAL A 286 -8.08 25.88 33.96
CA VAL A 286 -9.37 26.28 34.48
C VAL A 286 -10.41 25.31 33.98
N SER A 287 -11.12 24.67 34.91
CA SER A 287 -12.24 23.79 34.60
C SER A 287 -13.54 24.31 35.24
N PHE A 288 -14.64 24.12 34.52
CA PHE A 288 -16.00 24.38 34.98
C PHE A 288 -16.68 23.05 35.28
N GLY A 289 -17.35 22.99 36.41
CA GLY A 289 -18.16 21.84 36.82
C GLY A 289 -19.54 22.28 37.25
N ALA A 290 -20.57 21.55 36.84
CA ALA A 290 -21.93 21.71 37.31
C ALA A 290 -22.58 20.33 37.47
N GLY A 291 -23.45 20.18 38.42
CA GLY A 291 -24.12 18.89 38.59
C GLY A 291 -25.29 18.90 39.52
N TYR A 292 -26.01 17.82 39.49
CA TYR A 292 -27.07 17.47 40.39
C TYR A 292 -26.80 16.10 40.99
N ASN A 293 -26.85 16.00 42.34
CA ASN A 293 -26.66 14.74 43.05
C ASN A 293 -27.80 14.56 44.03
N THR A 294 -28.33 13.36 44.14
CA THR A 294 -29.32 12.98 45.17
C THR A 294 -29.04 11.55 45.63
N GLY A 295 -29.64 11.15 46.73
CA GLY A 295 -29.40 9.80 47.24
C GLY A 295 -30.40 9.35 48.26
N TYR A 296 -30.44 8.05 48.43
CA TYR A 296 -31.22 7.32 49.42
C TYR A 296 -30.27 6.65 50.42
N TYR A 297 -30.51 6.86 51.68
CA TYR A 297 -29.76 6.27 52.77
C TYR A 297 -30.72 5.44 53.64
N TYR A 298 -30.34 4.18 53.91
CA TYR A 298 -31.13 3.26 54.69
C TYR A 298 -30.28 2.66 55.83
N ILE A 299 -30.71 2.89 57.07
CA ILE A 299 -30.07 2.36 58.29
C ILE A 299 -30.49 0.90 58.45
N LEU A 300 -29.52 -0.01 58.48
CA LEU A 300 -29.76 -1.45 58.65
C LEU A 300 -29.86 -1.86 60.12
N ASN A 301 -29.33 -1.09 61.04
CA ASN A 301 -29.44 -1.31 62.49
C ASN A 301 -30.90 -1.37 62.92
N LYS A 302 -31.31 -2.46 63.59
CA LYS A 302 -32.70 -2.74 63.97
C LYS A 302 -33.30 -1.68 64.86
N GLU A 303 -32.52 -1.10 65.80
CA GLU A 303 -32.99 -0.08 66.79
C GLU A 303 -33.23 1.27 66.09
N LEU A 304 -32.52 1.56 65.01
CA LEU A 304 -32.56 2.85 64.34
C LEU A 304 -33.39 2.84 63.05
N ARG A 305 -33.93 1.69 62.63
CA ARG A 305 -34.72 1.54 61.36
C ARG A 305 -35.95 2.45 61.33
N GLN A 306 -36.56 2.75 62.50
CA GLN A 306 -37.71 3.62 62.58
C GLN A 306 -37.46 5.04 62.08
N TYR A 307 -36.20 5.47 61.98
CA TYR A 307 -35.85 6.80 61.52
C TYR A 307 -35.59 6.82 59.98
N ASN A 308 -35.68 5.70 59.28
CA ASN A 308 -35.57 5.67 57.85
C ASN A 308 -36.78 6.37 57.21
N GLN A 309 -36.49 7.36 56.35
CA GLN A 309 -37.52 8.04 55.57
C GLN A 309 -37.80 7.26 54.27
N PRO A 310 -39.01 7.38 53.70
CA PRO A 310 -39.36 6.78 52.42
C PRO A 310 -38.40 7.20 51.29
N PHE A 311 -38.18 6.31 50.35
CA PHE A 311 -37.26 6.52 49.21
C PHE A 311 -37.58 7.82 48.45
N GLY A 312 -38.85 8.04 48.07
CA GLY A 312 -39.29 9.20 47.32
C GLY A 312 -39.07 10.55 48.02
N ASP A 313 -39.21 10.54 49.37
CA ASP A 313 -38.98 11.75 50.17
C ASP A 313 -37.50 12.06 50.28
N GLN A 314 -36.66 11.06 50.48
CA GLN A 314 -35.22 11.25 50.50
C GLN A 314 -34.69 11.70 49.13
N MET A 315 -35.18 11.13 48.04
CA MET A 315 -34.79 11.53 46.68
C MET A 315 -35.10 13.00 46.39
N ARG A 316 -36.20 13.53 46.91
CA ARG A 316 -36.56 14.93 46.74
C ARG A 316 -35.80 15.85 47.71
N ASN A 317 -35.61 15.43 48.93
CA ASN A 317 -35.04 16.27 49.99
C ASN A 317 -33.50 16.27 49.98
N ASN A 318 -32.86 15.23 49.47
CA ASN A 318 -31.41 15.09 49.41
C ASN A 318 -30.81 15.65 48.10
N GLY A 319 -31.66 16.21 47.21
CA GLY A 319 -31.21 16.82 45.96
C GLY A 319 -30.28 18.01 46.19
N ARG A 320 -29.10 18.00 45.58
CA ARG A 320 -28.12 19.08 45.65
C ARG A 320 -27.66 19.47 44.27
N TYR A 321 -27.67 20.76 43.98
CA TYR A 321 -27.06 21.34 42.78
C TYR A 321 -25.73 21.96 43.18
N PHE A 322 -24.75 21.83 42.30
CA PHE A 322 -23.52 22.58 42.45
C PHE A 322 -23.10 23.16 41.10
N VAL A 323 -22.47 24.31 41.14
CA VAL A 323 -21.80 24.97 40.01
C VAL A 323 -20.49 25.54 40.54
N GLY A 324 -19.41 25.33 39.84
CA GLY A 324 -18.11 25.80 40.29
C GLY A 324 -17.10 25.97 39.18
N LEU A 325 -16.12 26.84 39.41
CA LEU A 325 -14.91 26.97 38.66
C LEU A 325 -13.74 26.49 39.50
N SER A 326 -12.88 25.71 38.93
CA SER A 326 -11.65 25.22 39.55
C SER A 326 -10.43 25.74 38.77
N LEU A 327 -9.51 26.40 39.46
CA LEU A 327 -8.19 26.78 38.93
C LEU A 327 -7.13 25.83 39.53
N SER A 328 -6.44 25.11 38.66
CA SER A 328 -5.30 24.26 39.02
C SER A 328 -4.00 24.89 38.54
N VAL A 329 -3.13 25.25 39.50
CA VAL A 329 -1.83 25.85 39.22
C VAL A 329 -0.72 24.85 39.64
N PRO A 330 0.04 24.26 38.71
CA PRO A 330 1.12 23.38 39.08
C PRO A 330 2.30 24.19 39.63
N ILE A 331 2.58 24.04 40.92
CA ILE A 331 3.72 24.70 41.58
C ILE A 331 4.95 23.78 41.57
N PHE A 332 4.77 22.51 41.86
CA PHE A 332 5.82 21.49 41.85
C PHE A 332 5.16 20.13 41.57
N ASP A 333 5.64 19.47 40.53
CA ASP A 333 5.08 18.22 40.03
C ASP A 333 6.11 17.06 40.07
N ALA A 334 7.09 17.16 40.98
CA ALA A 334 8.21 16.23 41.09
C ALA A 334 9.01 16.06 39.77
N MET A 335 9.24 17.17 39.06
CA MET A 335 10.00 17.26 37.80
C MET A 335 9.32 16.55 36.61
N ARG A 336 8.13 15.99 36.75
CA ARG A 336 7.46 15.23 35.70
C ARG A 336 7.34 16.00 34.37
N THR A 337 6.94 17.27 34.40
CA THR A 337 6.84 18.10 33.19
C THR A 337 8.22 18.34 32.57
N ALA A 338 9.27 18.57 33.39
CA ALA A 338 10.63 18.74 32.90
C ALA A 338 11.14 17.49 32.20
N ASP A 339 10.89 16.31 32.78
CA ASP A 339 11.26 15.02 32.20
C ASP A 339 10.49 14.72 30.90
N ASN A 340 9.19 15.03 30.84
CA ASN A 340 8.40 14.90 29.64
C ASN A 340 8.94 15.81 28.50
N VAL A 341 9.28 17.05 28.80
CA VAL A 341 9.89 17.98 27.84
C VAL A 341 11.26 17.46 27.38
N ALA A 342 12.08 16.92 28.29
CA ALA A 342 13.36 16.32 27.93
C ALA A 342 13.18 15.11 27.00
N GLN A 343 12.23 14.22 27.31
CA GLN A 343 11.88 13.09 26.42
C GLN A 343 11.37 13.56 25.06
N ALA A 344 10.52 14.60 25.00
CA ALA A 344 10.03 15.15 23.74
C ALA A 344 11.18 15.71 22.88
N ARG A 345 12.18 16.37 23.49
CA ARG A 345 13.39 16.84 22.80
C ARG A 345 14.22 15.68 22.23
N LEU A 346 14.35 14.57 22.98
CA LEU A 346 15.04 13.38 22.48
C LEU A 346 14.31 12.76 21.29
N ARG A 347 12.97 12.69 21.34
CA ARG A 347 12.14 12.25 20.20
C ARG A 347 12.29 13.15 18.98
N TYR A 348 12.35 14.47 19.19
CA TYR A 348 12.65 15.42 18.10
C TYR A 348 14.01 15.15 17.46
N SER A 349 15.05 14.94 18.28
CA SER A 349 16.39 14.58 17.77
C SER A 349 16.39 13.26 17.01
N ASP A 350 15.63 12.28 17.47
CA ASP A 350 15.45 11.00 16.78
C ASP A 350 14.78 11.20 15.40
N GLN A 351 13.72 12.03 15.32
CA GLN A 351 13.08 12.36 14.04
C GLN A 351 13.99 13.15 13.09
N GLN A 352 14.91 13.97 13.60
CA GLN A 352 15.95 14.60 12.76
C GLN A 352 16.88 13.56 12.13
N ILE A 353 17.22 12.51 12.88
CA ILE A 353 18.02 11.39 12.36
C ILE A 353 17.20 10.60 11.34
N ALA A 354 15.93 10.33 11.62
CA ALA A 354 15.02 9.63 10.70
C ALA A 354 14.88 10.37 9.36
N LEU A 355 14.66 11.69 9.38
CA LEU A 355 14.62 12.51 8.16
C LEU A 355 15.93 12.42 7.36
N ARG A 356 17.10 12.52 8.03
CA ARG A 356 18.39 12.34 7.34
C ARG A 356 18.59 10.96 6.77
N LYS A 357 18.02 9.93 7.40
CA LYS A 357 18.04 8.55 6.90
C LYS A 357 17.21 8.44 5.62
N VAL A 358 15.98 8.95 5.61
CA VAL A 358 15.11 8.98 4.43
C VAL A 358 15.76 9.74 3.27
N ASP A 359 16.36 10.92 3.53
CA ASP A 359 17.09 11.69 2.50
C ASP A 359 18.27 10.91 1.90
N LYS A 360 19.02 10.20 2.75
CA LYS A 360 20.13 9.36 2.28
C LYS A 360 19.66 8.15 1.47
N GLU A 361 18.57 7.52 1.89
CA GLU A 361 17.96 6.39 1.17
C GLU A 361 17.40 6.84 -0.18
N LEU A 362 16.70 7.97 -0.23
CA LEU A 362 16.23 8.58 -1.48
C LEU A 362 17.40 8.89 -2.43
N THR A 363 18.47 9.51 -1.92
CA THR A 363 19.67 9.82 -2.69
C THR A 363 20.28 8.54 -3.30
N GLN A 364 20.41 7.48 -2.50
CA GLN A 364 20.95 6.20 -2.97
C GLN A 364 20.04 5.55 -4.02
N GLN A 365 18.74 5.53 -3.80
CA GLN A 365 17.76 4.94 -4.72
C GLN A 365 17.74 5.67 -6.06
N LEU A 366 17.72 7.00 -6.04
CA LEU A 366 17.72 7.83 -7.24
C LEU A 366 18.99 7.62 -8.08
N TYR A 367 20.18 7.67 -7.47
CA TYR A 367 21.42 7.41 -8.19
C TYR A 367 21.48 5.98 -8.74
N THR A 368 21.00 5.00 -7.96
CA THR A 368 20.92 3.62 -8.43
C THR A 368 19.98 3.49 -9.64
N ALA A 369 18.80 4.13 -9.59
CA ALA A 369 17.85 4.14 -10.70
C ALA A 369 18.45 4.78 -11.96
N GLN A 370 19.13 5.92 -11.82
CA GLN A 370 19.77 6.63 -12.92
C GLN A 370 20.91 5.82 -13.55
N ILE A 371 21.80 5.25 -12.72
CA ILE A 371 22.92 4.40 -13.21
C ILE A 371 22.35 3.18 -13.94
N ASN A 372 21.33 2.53 -13.37
CA ASN A 372 20.71 1.36 -13.99
C ASN A 372 20.02 1.70 -15.31
N ALA A 373 19.32 2.82 -15.39
CA ALA A 373 18.66 3.26 -16.63
C ALA A 373 19.68 3.61 -17.73
N ARG A 374 20.78 4.32 -17.40
CA ARG A 374 21.90 4.60 -18.33
C ARG A 374 22.59 3.31 -18.80
N ALA A 375 22.84 2.38 -17.88
CA ALA A 375 23.46 1.10 -18.21
C ALA A 375 22.58 0.26 -19.13
N ALA A 376 21.28 0.16 -18.82
CA ALA A 376 20.31 -0.56 -19.64
C ALA A 376 20.20 0.03 -21.05
N TYR A 377 20.15 1.36 -21.20
CA TYR A 377 20.16 2.01 -22.52
C TYR A 377 21.44 1.69 -23.31
N SER A 378 22.60 1.79 -22.66
CA SER A 378 23.88 1.49 -23.30
C SER A 378 24.02 0.02 -23.73
N GLN A 379 23.35 -0.87 -23.02
CA GLN A 379 23.34 -2.31 -23.32
C GLN A 379 22.58 -2.62 -24.62
N ILE A 380 21.50 -1.88 -24.94
CA ILE A 380 20.66 -2.12 -26.14
C ILE A 380 21.52 -2.20 -27.41
N ALA A 381 22.37 -1.21 -27.66
CA ALA A 381 23.20 -1.18 -28.85
C ALA A 381 24.21 -2.34 -28.95
N ALA A 382 24.60 -2.91 -27.82
CA ALA A 382 25.50 -4.07 -27.79
C ALA A 382 24.75 -5.37 -28.08
N VAL A 383 23.56 -5.56 -27.46
CA VAL A 383 22.75 -6.77 -27.72
C VAL A 383 22.16 -6.78 -29.11
N GLU A 384 21.77 -5.64 -29.69
CA GLU A 384 21.34 -5.54 -31.11
C GLU A 384 22.42 -6.05 -32.06
N ARG A 385 23.67 -5.58 -31.91
CA ARG A 385 24.78 -6.04 -32.71
C ARG A 385 25.09 -7.53 -32.51
N ALA A 386 24.93 -8.05 -31.30
CA ALA A 386 25.09 -9.47 -31.02
C ALA A 386 24.00 -10.30 -31.71
N THR A 387 22.74 -9.83 -31.70
CA THR A 387 21.62 -10.48 -32.39
C THR A 387 21.84 -10.50 -33.92
N GLU A 388 22.20 -9.38 -34.52
CA GLU A 388 22.50 -9.27 -35.96
C GLU A 388 23.65 -10.22 -36.38
N SER A 389 24.72 -10.26 -35.57
CA SER A 389 25.85 -11.16 -35.80
C SER A 389 25.46 -12.63 -35.66
N ALA A 390 24.62 -12.96 -34.65
CA ALA A 390 24.14 -14.33 -34.46
C ALA A 390 23.16 -14.76 -35.55
N GLU A 391 22.30 -13.88 -36.06
CA GLU A 391 21.41 -14.11 -37.19
C GLU A 391 22.23 -14.39 -38.48
N THR A 392 23.24 -13.56 -38.74
CA THR A 392 24.15 -13.75 -39.86
C THR A 392 24.87 -15.11 -39.78
N ALA A 393 25.38 -15.46 -38.59
CA ALA A 393 26.04 -16.74 -38.38
C ALA A 393 25.10 -17.95 -38.58
N LEU A 394 23.85 -17.82 -38.09
CA LEU A 394 22.80 -18.83 -38.30
C LEU A 394 22.52 -19.03 -39.79
N HIS A 395 22.36 -17.93 -40.54
CA HIS A 395 22.10 -17.99 -41.99
C HIS A 395 23.20 -18.75 -42.74
N TYR A 396 24.49 -18.47 -42.45
CA TYR A 396 25.59 -19.20 -43.07
C TYR A 396 25.70 -20.66 -42.61
N ALA A 397 25.39 -20.95 -41.33
CA ALA A 397 25.34 -22.32 -40.82
C ALA A 397 24.23 -23.13 -41.50
N GLN A 398 23.07 -22.55 -41.77
CA GLN A 398 21.98 -23.18 -42.54
C GLN A 398 22.41 -23.54 -43.96
N ILE A 399 22.97 -22.59 -44.70
CA ILE A 399 23.47 -22.81 -46.07
C ILE A 399 24.53 -23.91 -46.07
N SER A 400 25.47 -23.90 -45.13
CA SER A 400 26.53 -24.88 -45.03
C SER A 400 26.00 -26.27 -44.68
N TYR A 401 25.02 -26.37 -43.81
CA TYR A 401 24.34 -27.61 -43.45
C TYR A 401 23.57 -28.19 -44.64
N GLU A 402 22.80 -27.39 -45.38
CA GLU A 402 22.07 -27.80 -46.58
C GLU A 402 23.02 -28.29 -47.69
N ALA A 403 24.20 -27.69 -47.80
CA ALA A 403 25.26 -28.11 -48.72
C ALA A 403 26.03 -29.37 -48.21
N GLY A 404 25.69 -29.91 -47.05
CA GLY A 404 26.34 -31.06 -46.44
C GLY A 404 27.74 -30.79 -45.88
N ARG A 405 28.15 -29.51 -45.76
CA ARG A 405 29.49 -29.07 -45.31
C ARG A 405 29.56 -28.81 -43.81
N ALA A 406 28.44 -28.54 -43.16
CA ALA A 406 28.35 -28.39 -41.73
C ALA A 406 27.68 -29.60 -41.07
N SER A 407 28.02 -29.86 -39.81
CA SER A 407 27.38 -30.88 -38.97
C SER A 407 26.04 -30.39 -38.40
N SER A 408 25.19 -31.31 -37.97
CA SER A 408 23.97 -31.00 -37.25
C SER A 408 24.26 -30.25 -35.94
N TYR A 409 25.40 -30.55 -35.31
CA TYR A 409 25.88 -29.87 -34.11
C TYR A 409 26.18 -28.38 -34.34
N GLU A 410 26.93 -28.07 -35.44
CA GLU A 410 27.27 -26.68 -35.81
C GLU A 410 26.00 -25.84 -36.09
N LEU A 411 25.03 -26.43 -36.78
CA LEU A 411 23.75 -25.78 -37.02
C LEU A 411 22.99 -25.54 -35.71
N ALA A 412 22.89 -26.58 -34.85
CA ALA A 412 22.21 -26.48 -33.56
C ALA A 412 22.87 -25.42 -32.63
N GLU A 413 24.21 -25.32 -32.67
CA GLU A 413 24.95 -24.30 -31.91
C GLU A 413 24.64 -22.87 -32.43
N ALA A 414 24.61 -22.67 -33.76
CA ALA A 414 24.25 -21.38 -34.35
C ALA A 414 22.79 -21.01 -34.03
N GLN A 415 21.87 -21.97 -34.09
CA GLN A 415 20.46 -21.78 -33.67
C GLN A 415 20.33 -21.37 -32.20
N ASN A 416 21.06 -22.07 -31.33
CA ASN A 416 21.03 -21.77 -29.90
C ASN A 416 21.60 -20.36 -29.60
N ARG A 417 22.71 -19.99 -30.26
CA ARG A 417 23.29 -18.63 -30.11
C ARG A 417 22.32 -17.54 -30.55
N HIS A 418 21.65 -17.75 -31.69
CA HIS A 418 20.66 -16.81 -32.19
C HIS A 418 19.46 -16.69 -31.22
N PHE A 419 18.91 -17.81 -30.74
CA PHE A 419 17.83 -17.83 -29.76
C PHE A 419 18.20 -17.08 -28.45
N VAL A 420 19.42 -17.32 -27.94
CA VAL A 420 19.91 -16.62 -26.73
C VAL A 420 20.08 -15.13 -27.00
N ALA A 421 20.66 -14.74 -28.15
CA ALA A 421 20.87 -13.33 -28.50
C ALA A 421 19.53 -12.57 -28.62
N GLN A 422 18.52 -13.13 -29.30
CA GLN A 422 17.19 -12.57 -29.40
C GLN A 422 16.51 -12.42 -28.02
N SER A 423 16.63 -13.44 -27.16
CA SER A 423 16.07 -13.42 -25.83
C SER A 423 16.70 -12.35 -24.95
N GLU A 424 18.03 -12.15 -25.06
CA GLU A 424 18.76 -11.11 -24.33
C GLU A 424 18.43 -9.69 -24.86
N GLU A 425 18.23 -9.55 -26.17
CA GLU A 425 17.79 -8.27 -26.77
C GLU A 425 16.41 -7.86 -26.24
N LEU A 426 15.44 -8.76 -26.28
CA LEU A 426 14.11 -8.50 -25.73
C LEU A 426 14.16 -8.13 -24.26
N ARG A 427 14.92 -8.89 -23.50
CA ARG A 427 15.08 -8.63 -22.06
C ARG A 427 15.68 -7.25 -21.80
N ALA A 428 16.73 -6.86 -22.52
CA ALA A 428 17.39 -5.57 -22.35
C ALA A 428 16.45 -4.40 -22.68
N ARG A 429 15.59 -4.54 -23.70
CA ARG A 429 14.62 -3.51 -24.11
C ARG A 429 13.52 -3.33 -23.04
N TYR A 430 12.92 -4.39 -22.54
CA TYR A 430 11.90 -4.32 -21.49
C TYR A 430 12.47 -3.86 -20.15
N ASP A 431 13.69 -4.30 -19.80
CA ASP A 431 14.39 -3.82 -18.61
C ASP A 431 14.65 -2.30 -18.70
N TYR A 432 15.07 -1.80 -19.86
CA TYR A 432 15.25 -0.37 -20.08
C TYR A 432 13.94 0.41 -19.88
N LEU A 433 12.83 -0.01 -20.47
CA LEU A 433 11.54 0.66 -20.32
C LEU A 433 11.08 0.72 -18.85
N TYR A 434 11.21 -0.38 -18.12
CA TYR A 434 10.92 -0.42 -16.69
C TYR A 434 11.82 0.54 -15.89
N ARG A 435 13.14 0.55 -16.15
CA ARG A 435 14.08 1.43 -15.43
C ARG A 435 13.86 2.90 -15.70
N VAL A 436 13.46 3.25 -16.92
CA VAL A 436 13.06 4.63 -17.25
C VAL A 436 11.80 5.02 -16.47
N LEU A 437 10.81 4.15 -16.39
CA LEU A 437 9.60 4.41 -15.62
C LEU A 437 9.92 4.58 -14.12
N VAL A 438 10.80 3.74 -13.56
CA VAL A 438 11.28 3.90 -12.18
C VAL A 438 12.00 5.23 -11.99
N LEU A 439 12.88 5.64 -12.91
CA LEU A 439 13.56 6.93 -12.83
C LEU A 439 12.57 8.09 -12.92
N HIS A 440 11.60 7.99 -13.83
CA HIS A 440 10.56 9.00 -14.02
C HIS A 440 9.71 9.19 -12.75
N SER A 441 9.39 8.12 -12.03
CA SER A 441 8.61 8.20 -10.78
C SER A 441 9.29 9.02 -9.68
N TYR A 442 10.62 9.19 -9.70
CA TYR A 442 11.33 10.02 -8.73
C TYR A 442 11.20 11.53 -9.00
N ILE A 443 10.88 11.94 -10.22
CA ILE A 443 10.92 13.33 -10.69
C ILE A 443 9.58 13.86 -11.18
N SER A 444 8.58 13.00 -11.31
CA SER A 444 7.21 13.41 -11.68
C SER A 444 6.26 13.25 -10.49
N PRO A 445 5.29 14.16 -10.31
CA PRO A 445 4.25 13.98 -9.32
C PRO A 445 3.44 12.71 -9.65
N ALA A 446 2.96 12.03 -8.61
CA ALA A 446 2.22 10.77 -8.70
C ALA A 446 0.93 10.82 -9.60
N GLU A 447 0.48 12.00 -10.01
CA GLU A 447 -0.69 12.21 -10.87
C GLU A 447 -0.35 12.27 -12.38
N ASP A 448 0.92 12.41 -12.76
CA ASP A 448 1.35 12.60 -14.16
C ASP A 448 1.87 11.33 -14.86
N THR A 449 1.77 10.18 -14.26
CA THR A 449 1.99 8.89 -14.94
C THR A 449 0.78 8.53 -15.83
N LYS A 450 0.47 9.43 -16.75
CA LYS A 450 -0.55 9.22 -17.79
C LYS A 450 0.07 8.62 -19.05
#